data_05827b45fb2f6fe4b5fb545de915cd64
#
_entry.id   05827b45fb2f6fe4b5fb545de915cd64
#
_cell.length_a   1.000
_cell.length_b   1.000
_cell.length_c   1.000
_cell.angle_alpha   90.00
_cell.angle_beta   90.00
_cell.angle_gamma   90.00
#
_symmetry.space_group_name_H-M   'P 1'
#
loop_
_entity.id
_entity.type
_entity.pdbx_description
1 polymer ?
#
loop_
_entity_poly.entity_id
_entity_poly.type
_entity_poly.pdbx_seq_one_letter_code
_entity_poly.pdbx_strand_id
1 'polypeptide(L)' 'MAKWEYATVPLIEHATTEILNNWGDDGWELVAVVQGPAQGLVAYMKRAKA' A
#
# COMPACT_ATOMS: atom_id res chain seq x y z
N MET A 1 -15.01 -14.96 10.64
CA MET A 1 -13.63 -14.80 10.12
C MET A 1 -13.45 -13.43 9.52
N ALA A 2 -12.27 -12.87 9.69
CA ALA A 2 -11.96 -11.57 9.10
C ALA A 2 -11.91 -11.67 7.59
N LYS A 3 -12.44 -10.66 6.93
CA LYS A 3 -12.32 -10.50 5.49
C LYS A 3 -11.44 -9.30 5.23
N TRP A 4 -10.67 -9.37 4.15
CA TRP A 4 -9.71 -8.34 3.81
C TRP A 4 -9.96 -7.79 2.43
N GLU A 5 -9.70 -6.51 2.26
CA GLU A 5 -9.62 -5.93 0.92
C GLU A 5 -8.19 -5.48 0.69
N TYR A 6 -7.77 -5.50 -0.56
CA TYR A 6 -6.38 -5.23 -0.92
C TYR A 6 -6.30 -4.10 -1.92
N ALA A 7 -5.19 -3.38 -1.85
CA ALA A 7 -4.89 -2.32 -2.80
C ALA A 7 -3.44 -2.42 -3.23
N THR A 8 -3.17 -2.10 -4.48
CA THR A 8 -1.82 -1.94 -4.98
C THR A 8 -1.58 -0.46 -5.23
N VAL A 9 -0.50 0.07 -4.67
CA VAL A 9 -0.26 1.51 -4.66
C VAL A 9 1.11 1.79 -5.24
N PRO A 10 1.21 2.51 -6.36
CA PRO A 10 2.51 2.90 -6.87
C PRO A 10 3.15 3.91 -5.93
N LEU A 11 4.43 3.73 -5.65
CA LEU A 11 5.17 4.61 -4.76
C LEU A 11 6.08 5.52 -5.57
N ILE A 12 6.01 6.81 -5.28
CA ILE A 12 6.92 7.79 -5.85
C ILE A 12 8.14 7.86 -4.94
N GLU A 13 9.31 7.69 -5.51
CA GLU A 13 10.54 7.48 -4.78
C GLU A 13 10.79 8.51 -3.67
N HIS A 14 10.54 9.78 -3.94
CA HIS A 14 10.82 10.84 -2.97
C HIS A 14 9.63 11.18 -2.08
N ALA A 15 8.55 10.41 -2.17
CA ALA A 15 7.34 10.66 -1.38
C ALA A 15 6.77 9.38 -0.79
N THR A 16 7.60 8.35 -0.62
CA THR A 16 7.12 7.04 -0.18
C THR A 16 6.48 7.10 1.19
N THR A 17 7.13 7.75 2.15
CA THR A 17 6.61 7.83 3.51
C THR A 17 5.27 8.55 3.55
N GLU A 18 5.16 9.65 2.83
CA GLU A 18 3.93 10.43 2.79
C GLU A 18 2.78 9.63 2.19
N ILE A 19 3.04 8.91 1.09
CA ILE A 19 2.03 8.07 0.46
C ILE A 19 1.58 6.98 1.42
N LEU A 20 2.52 6.30 2.06
CA LEU A 20 2.19 5.22 2.98
C LEU A 20 1.39 5.74 4.18
N ASN A 21 1.76 6.89 4.71
CA ASN A 21 1.04 7.46 5.85
C ASN A 21 -0.38 7.87 5.46
N ASN A 22 -0.57 8.39 4.26
CA ASN A 22 -1.90 8.75 3.79
C ASN A 22 -2.82 7.54 3.72
N TRP A 23 -2.30 6.42 3.21
CA TRP A 23 -3.08 5.19 3.16
C TRP A 23 -3.31 4.62 4.56
N GLY A 24 -2.29 4.70 5.42
CA GLY A 24 -2.42 4.23 6.80
C GLY A 24 -3.49 5.01 7.57
N ASP A 25 -3.64 6.29 7.30
CA ASP A 25 -4.67 7.11 7.94
C ASP A 25 -6.08 6.63 7.60
N ASP A 26 -6.24 5.96 6.46
CA ASP A 26 -7.51 5.36 6.06
C ASP A 26 -7.67 3.92 6.55
N GLY A 27 -6.77 3.47 7.40
CA GLY A 27 -6.87 2.14 7.99
C GLY A 27 -6.16 1.05 7.23
N TRP A 28 -5.37 1.40 6.20
CA TRP A 28 -4.64 0.42 5.42
C TRP A 28 -3.36 0.02 6.11
N GLU A 29 -3.01 -1.25 6.00
CA GLU A 29 -1.78 -1.80 6.55
C GLU A 29 -0.89 -2.27 5.40
N LEU A 30 0.39 -1.93 5.48
CA LEU A 30 1.36 -2.35 4.47
C LEU A 30 1.67 -3.82 4.61
N VAL A 31 1.54 -4.56 3.53
CA VAL A 31 1.87 -5.99 3.50
C VAL A 31 3.27 -6.19 2.94
N ALA A 32 3.56 -5.57 1.80
CA ALA A 32 4.85 -5.74 1.15
C ALA A 32 5.08 -4.61 0.16
N VAL A 33 6.34 -4.35 -0.14
CA VAL A 33 6.74 -3.45 -1.22
C VAL A 33 7.56 -4.26 -2.21
N VAL A 34 7.17 -4.21 -3.48
CA VAL A 34 7.86 -4.94 -4.52
C VAL A 34 8.23 -3.99 -5.65
N GLN A 35 9.21 -4.40 -6.43
CA GLN A 35 9.60 -3.63 -7.61
C GLN A 35 8.66 -3.99 -8.76
N GLY A 36 8.01 -2.97 -9.32
CA GLY A 36 7.10 -3.15 -10.42
C GLY A 36 7.83 -3.27 -11.76
N PRO A 37 7.08 -3.59 -12.82
CA PRO A 37 7.69 -3.84 -14.14
C PRO A 37 8.32 -2.60 -14.77
N ALA A 38 7.94 -1.40 -14.36
CA ALA A 38 8.48 -0.16 -14.93
C ALA A 38 9.52 0.48 -14.03
N GLN A 39 10.24 -0.32 -13.26
CA GLN A 39 11.28 0.13 -12.33
C GLN A 39 10.76 0.99 -11.18
N GLY A 40 9.46 1.03 -11.00
CA GLY A 40 8.86 1.72 -9.87
C GLY A 40 8.59 0.75 -8.74
N LEU A 41 8.38 1.29 -7.54
CA LEU A 41 7.99 0.48 -6.40
C LEU A 41 6.47 0.44 -6.31
N VAL A 42 5.96 -0.72 -5.92
CA VAL A 42 4.53 -0.91 -5.70
C VAL A 42 4.32 -1.46 -4.30
N ALA A 43 3.46 -0.79 -3.54
CA ALA A 43 3.10 -1.25 -2.21
C ALA A 43 1.81 -2.06 -2.29
N TYR A 44 1.81 -3.19 -1.61
CA TYR A 44 0.60 -4.00 -1.45
C TYR A 44 0.06 -3.73 -0.06
N MET A 45 -1.18 -3.29 0.00
CA MET A 45 -1.83 -2.88 1.24
C MET A 45 -3.05 -3.74 1.46
N LYS A 46 -3.43 -3.90 2.73
CA LYS A 46 -4.68 -4.59 3.06
C LYS A 46 -5.43 -3.81 4.12
N ARG A 47 -6.72 -4.04 4.18
CA ARG A 47 -7.58 -3.42 5.20
C ARG A 47 -8.73 -4.37 5.48
N ALA A 48 -9.13 -4.45 6.73
CA ALA A 48 -10.27 -5.28 7.10
C ALA A 48 -11.55 -4.73 6.45
N LYS A 49 -12.33 -5.63 5.88
CA LYS A 49 -13.64 -5.25 5.30
C LYS A 49 -14.68 -5.19 6.40
N ALA A 50 -15.55 -4.23 6.27
CA ALA A 50 -16.67 -4.10 7.19
C ALA A 50 -17.71 -5.21 6.98
#